data_b4eda91b1d50cec45c21eac7732d0ce5
#
_entry.id   b4eda91b1d50cec45c21eac7732d0ce5
#
_cell.length_a   1.000
_cell.length_b   1.000
_cell.length_c   1.000
_cell.angle_alpha   90.00
_cell.angle_beta   90.00
_cell.angle_gamma   90.00
#
_symmetry.space_group_name_H-M   'P 1'
#
loop_
_entity.id
_entity.type
_entity.pdbx_description
1 polymer ?
#
loop_
_entity_poly.entity_id
_entity_poly.type
_entity_poly.pdbx_seq_one_letter_code
_entity_poly.pdbx_strand_id
1 'polypeptide(L)'
;MALKDLSFLIAIRFLKTKKTGFLSFVTALSYTCVALGVAVLIVVTSVMNGFERELRERILNTIPHASIQGIRPIENWETIYSELKKNEEIIGIAPFIESQSLLTHQGEVFGTKIFGVLPEYEASVSVVNDFMLQGSMDSLQKNSFNIVLGLTQSRLLGAGLGDEIALMIPDVNSSFAGYFPRLKTFTVSGIFRVGSPDLDQTNAFININDLSLLMSLDEKVTGLRLKFDDLFKACLLYTSDAADEGVR
;
A
#
# COMPACT_ATOMS: atom_id res chain seq x y z
N MET A 1 -21.80 43.56 7.22
CA MET A 1 -22.88 42.55 7.29
C MET A 1 -24.14 43.02 6.52
N ALA A 2 -24.54 44.28 6.59
CA ALA A 2 -25.78 44.83 5.97
C ALA A 2 -25.87 44.79 4.43
N LEU A 3 -24.77 44.82 3.68
CA LEU A 3 -24.79 44.82 2.20
C LEU A 3 -25.14 43.46 1.58
N LYS A 4 -24.84 42.34 2.25
CA LYS A 4 -25.22 40.99 1.78
C LYS A 4 -26.72 40.73 1.93
N ASP A 5 -27.31 41.26 2.99
CA ASP A 5 -28.74 41.11 3.24
C ASP A 5 -29.58 41.93 2.24
N LEU A 6 -29.09 43.11 1.82
CA LEU A 6 -29.77 43.93 0.83
C LEU A 6 -29.78 43.30 -0.56
N SER A 7 -28.66 42.73 -0.99
CA SER A 7 -28.55 42.00 -2.26
C SER A 7 -29.49 40.79 -2.31
N PHE A 8 -29.60 40.07 -1.21
CA PHE A 8 -30.47 38.91 -1.08
C PHE A 8 -31.95 39.30 -1.12
N LEU A 9 -32.34 40.38 -0.42
CA LEU A 9 -33.69 40.94 -0.43
C LEU A 9 -34.10 41.44 -1.84
N ILE A 10 -33.20 42.09 -2.56
CA ILE A 10 -33.45 42.55 -3.94
C ILE A 10 -33.63 41.36 -4.87
N ALA A 11 -32.81 40.29 -4.72
CA ALA A 11 -32.92 39.06 -5.52
C ALA A 11 -34.27 38.36 -5.31
N ILE A 12 -34.72 38.21 -4.06
CA ILE A 12 -36.04 37.61 -3.74
C ILE A 12 -37.19 38.44 -4.29
N ARG A 13 -37.08 39.79 -4.21
CA ARG A 13 -38.11 40.70 -4.73
C ARG A 13 -38.22 40.63 -6.25
N PHE A 14 -37.10 40.51 -6.96
CA PHE A 14 -37.06 40.32 -8.41
C PHE A 14 -37.67 38.97 -8.85
N LEU A 15 -37.46 37.93 -8.07
CA LEU A 15 -38.07 36.60 -8.30
C LEU A 15 -39.58 36.61 -8.11
N LYS A 16 -40.11 37.46 -7.20
CA LYS A 16 -41.56 37.56 -6.86
C LYS A 16 -42.36 38.51 -7.76
N THR A 17 -41.71 39.24 -8.66
CA THR A 17 -42.41 40.18 -9.53
C THR A 17 -43.29 39.40 -10.53
N LYS A 18 -44.61 39.69 -10.57
CA LYS A 18 -45.56 39.10 -11.52
C LYS A 18 -45.16 39.44 -12.95
N LYS A 19 -44.53 38.49 -13.62
CA LYS A 19 -44.27 38.58 -15.07
C LYS A 19 -45.47 37.93 -15.83
N THR A 20 -45.74 38.36 -17.06
CA THR A 20 -46.70 37.75 -17.94
C THR A 20 -46.40 36.25 -18.12
N GLY A 21 -47.39 35.38 -18.17
CA GLY A 21 -47.28 33.91 -18.02
C GLY A 21 -46.18 33.24 -18.84
N PHE A 22 -45.94 33.67 -20.08
CA PHE A 22 -44.85 33.08 -20.91
C PHE A 22 -43.45 33.45 -20.40
N LEU A 23 -43.27 34.69 -20.00
CA LEU A 23 -41.95 35.17 -19.47
C LEU A 23 -41.61 34.52 -18.12
N SER A 24 -42.66 34.24 -17.32
CA SER A 24 -42.50 33.51 -16.05
C SER A 24 -42.08 32.05 -16.27
N PHE A 25 -42.64 31.39 -17.28
CA PHE A 25 -42.30 30.02 -17.65
C PHE A 25 -40.83 29.89 -18.11
N VAL A 26 -40.40 30.78 -19.04
CA VAL A 26 -39.00 30.76 -19.52
C VAL A 26 -38.01 31.05 -18.40
N THR A 27 -38.35 31.96 -17.51
CA THR A 27 -37.49 32.29 -16.34
C THR A 27 -37.41 31.12 -15.36
N ALA A 28 -38.55 30.47 -15.09
CA ALA A 28 -38.57 29.29 -14.20
C ALA A 28 -37.76 28.13 -14.80
N LEU A 29 -37.87 27.89 -16.11
CA LEU A 29 -37.12 26.86 -16.81
C LEU A 29 -35.61 27.13 -16.74
N SER A 30 -35.19 28.39 -16.94
CA SER A 30 -33.80 28.81 -16.87
C SER A 30 -33.22 28.57 -15.46
N TYR A 31 -33.93 28.94 -14.40
CA TYR A 31 -33.49 28.67 -13.02
C TYR A 31 -33.40 27.20 -12.71
N THR A 32 -34.37 26.39 -13.20
CA THR A 32 -34.34 24.96 -13.01
C THR A 32 -33.14 24.32 -13.70
N CYS A 33 -32.82 24.74 -14.94
CA CYS A 33 -31.65 24.24 -15.66
C CYS A 33 -30.34 24.60 -14.95
N VAL A 34 -30.19 25.84 -14.46
CA VAL A 34 -28.99 26.26 -13.71
C VAL A 34 -28.90 25.51 -12.39
N ALA A 35 -30.01 25.39 -11.66
CA ALA A 35 -30.03 24.66 -10.39
C ALA A 35 -29.66 23.18 -10.59
N LEU A 36 -30.17 22.54 -11.65
CA LEU A 36 -29.84 21.16 -12.00
C LEU A 36 -28.37 21.03 -12.37
N GLY A 37 -27.82 21.95 -13.16
CA GLY A 37 -26.39 21.95 -13.52
C GLY A 37 -25.48 22.08 -12.31
N VAL A 38 -25.80 22.99 -11.38
CA VAL A 38 -25.04 23.14 -10.12
C VAL A 38 -25.19 21.91 -9.24
N ALA A 39 -26.39 21.33 -9.14
CA ALA A 39 -26.61 20.11 -8.35
C ALA A 39 -25.76 18.94 -8.89
N VAL A 40 -25.75 18.73 -10.21
CA VAL A 40 -24.90 17.70 -10.83
C VAL A 40 -23.42 17.94 -10.55
N LEU A 41 -22.94 19.18 -10.66
CA LEU A 41 -21.55 19.51 -10.32
C LEU A 41 -21.20 19.18 -8.87
N ILE A 42 -22.07 19.54 -7.94
CA ILE A 42 -21.88 19.24 -6.50
C ILE A 42 -21.82 17.73 -6.28
N VAL A 43 -22.73 16.96 -6.89
CA VAL A 43 -22.74 15.49 -6.75
C VAL A 43 -21.47 14.89 -7.31
N VAL A 44 -21.04 15.28 -8.52
CA VAL A 44 -19.84 14.74 -9.16
C VAL A 44 -18.58 15.06 -8.33
N THR A 45 -18.43 16.31 -7.89
CA THR A 45 -17.26 16.68 -7.06
C THR A 45 -17.29 16.00 -5.69
N SER A 46 -18.46 15.80 -5.09
CA SER A 46 -18.61 15.11 -3.82
C SER A 46 -18.25 13.63 -3.93
N VAL A 47 -18.70 12.96 -4.99
CA VAL A 47 -18.34 11.55 -5.27
C VAL A 47 -16.84 11.42 -5.55
N MET A 48 -16.27 12.34 -6.34
CA MET A 48 -14.84 12.31 -6.66
C MET A 48 -13.98 12.49 -5.41
N ASN A 49 -14.31 13.45 -4.55
CA ASN A 49 -13.61 13.68 -3.27
C ASN A 49 -13.75 12.48 -2.32
N GLY A 50 -14.94 11.86 -2.27
CA GLY A 50 -15.17 10.65 -1.48
C GLY A 50 -14.34 9.47 -1.97
N PHE A 51 -14.27 9.28 -3.28
CA PHE A 51 -13.48 8.23 -3.91
C PHE A 51 -11.97 8.44 -3.71
N GLU A 52 -11.47 9.67 -3.90
CA GLU A 52 -10.07 10.01 -3.64
C GLU A 52 -9.67 9.70 -2.18
N ARG A 53 -10.54 10.07 -1.24
CA ARG A 53 -10.30 9.80 0.18
C ARG A 53 -10.26 8.29 0.48
N GLU A 54 -11.19 7.51 -0.06
CA GLU A 54 -11.25 6.06 0.13
C GLU A 54 -10.02 5.38 -0.49
N LEU A 55 -9.59 5.80 -1.70
CA LEU A 55 -8.36 5.32 -2.31
C LEU A 55 -7.13 5.62 -1.45
N ARG A 56 -7.04 6.83 -0.92
CA ARG A 56 -5.94 7.26 -0.08
C ARG A 56 -5.87 6.43 1.21
N GLU A 57 -6.99 6.26 1.89
CA GLU A 57 -7.04 5.54 3.17
C GLU A 57 -6.79 4.03 3.02
N ARG A 58 -7.31 3.41 1.97
CA ARG A 58 -7.18 1.95 1.79
C ARG A 58 -5.93 1.52 1.06
N ILE A 59 -5.53 2.19 -0.01
CA ILE A 59 -4.43 1.70 -0.86
C ILE A 59 -3.11 2.33 -0.43
N LEU A 60 -3.06 3.65 -0.25
CA LEU A 60 -1.80 4.33 0.04
C LEU A 60 -1.28 4.08 1.45
N ASN A 61 -2.15 3.86 2.43
CA ASN A 61 -1.72 3.51 3.79
C ASN A 61 -1.26 2.05 3.93
N THR A 62 -1.60 1.19 2.98
CA THR A 62 -1.24 -0.23 3.03
C THR A 62 0.16 -0.50 2.49
N ILE A 63 0.61 0.34 1.57
CA ILE A 63 1.94 0.23 0.97
C ILE A 63 2.86 1.25 1.64
N PRO A 64 4.10 0.89 1.97
CA PRO A 64 5.09 1.84 2.45
C PRO A 64 5.21 3.03 1.49
N HIS A 65 5.33 4.25 2.01
CA HIS A 65 5.34 5.46 1.21
C HIS A 65 6.58 5.61 0.35
N ALA A 66 7.71 5.07 0.83
CA ALA A 66 8.96 4.99 0.09
C ALA A 66 9.76 3.76 0.53
N SER A 67 10.69 3.33 -0.29
CA SER A 67 11.69 2.32 0.08
C SER A 67 13.07 2.77 -0.39
N ILE A 68 14.04 2.63 0.49
CA ILE A 68 15.46 2.78 0.18
C ILE A 68 15.98 1.38 -0.12
N GLN A 69 16.41 1.15 -1.36
CA GLN A 69 16.97 -0.12 -1.78
C GLN A 69 18.40 0.07 -2.27
N GLY A 70 19.31 -0.78 -1.81
CA GLY A 70 20.67 -0.82 -2.32
C GLY A 70 20.75 -1.60 -3.64
N ILE A 71 21.69 -1.23 -4.52
CA ILE A 71 22.06 -2.04 -5.71
C ILE A 71 22.58 -3.42 -5.26
N ARG A 72 23.12 -3.50 -4.05
CA ARG A 72 23.53 -4.73 -3.35
C ARG A 72 22.80 -4.82 -2.02
N PRO A 73 22.64 -6.03 -1.46
CA PRO A 73 22.10 -6.19 -0.10
C PRO A 73 22.84 -5.29 0.91
N ILE A 74 22.06 -4.60 1.71
CA ILE A 74 22.56 -3.61 2.68
C ILE A 74 23.10 -4.36 3.90
N GLU A 75 24.35 -4.09 4.23
CA GLU A 75 24.99 -4.50 5.49
C GLU A 75 24.75 -3.41 6.55
N ASN A 76 24.67 -3.79 7.82
CA ASN A 76 24.51 -2.84 8.95
C ASN A 76 23.33 -1.87 8.78
N TRP A 77 22.16 -2.41 8.38
CA TRP A 77 20.95 -1.61 8.20
C TRP A 77 20.53 -0.83 9.46
N GLU A 78 20.93 -1.27 10.65
CA GLU A 78 20.68 -0.61 11.93
C GLU A 78 21.32 0.78 12.00
N THR A 79 22.47 0.97 11.35
CA THR A 79 23.12 2.28 11.28
C THR A 79 22.26 3.25 10.46
N ILE A 80 21.80 2.81 9.28
CA ILE A 80 20.92 3.59 8.41
C ILE A 80 19.58 3.86 9.12
N TYR A 81 19.03 2.85 9.80
CA TYR A 81 17.82 3.00 10.61
C TYR A 81 17.97 4.10 11.66
N SER A 82 19.10 4.11 12.38
CA SER A 82 19.38 5.10 13.43
C SER A 82 19.55 6.52 12.90
N GLU A 83 20.07 6.67 11.69
CA GLU A 83 20.18 7.97 11.01
C GLU A 83 18.82 8.46 10.52
N LEU A 84 18.05 7.61 9.85
CA LEU A 84 16.71 7.94 9.35
C LEU A 84 15.75 8.29 10.49
N LYS A 85 15.87 7.64 11.63
CA LYS A 85 15.04 7.91 12.82
C LYS A 85 15.21 9.31 13.40
N LYS A 86 16.29 10.03 13.07
CA LYS A 86 16.50 11.42 13.49
C LYS A 86 15.63 12.41 12.71
N ASN A 87 15.09 11.98 11.57
CA ASN A 87 14.21 12.83 10.77
C ASN A 87 12.78 12.74 11.31
N GLU A 88 12.26 13.84 11.83
CA GLU A 88 10.90 13.94 12.40
C GLU A 88 9.78 13.68 11.39
N GLU A 89 10.05 13.75 10.09
CA GLU A 89 9.07 13.48 9.05
C GLU A 89 8.82 12.00 8.82
N ILE A 90 9.74 11.12 9.29
CA ILE A 90 9.64 9.67 9.15
C ILE A 90 8.98 9.10 10.40
N ILE A 91 7.76 8.60 10.25
CA ILE A 91 6.96 8.04 11.35
C ILE A 91 7.15 6.53 11.53
N GLY A 92 7.63 5.83 10.50
CA GLY A 92 7.89 4.40 10.54
C GLY A 92 9.04 3.99 9.64
N ILE A 93 9.85 3.02 10.11
CA ILE A 93 10.97 2.44 9.36
C ILE A 93 10.98 0.95 9.62
N ALA A 94 11.06 0.13 8.56
CA ALA A 94 11.17 -1.32 8.69
C ALA A 94 12.16 -1.90 7.68
N PRO A 95 13.07 -2.78 8.10
CA PRO A 95 13.92 -3.53 7.20
C PRO A 95 13.11 -4.60 6.47
N PHE A 96 13.47 -4.89 5.22
CA PHE A 96 12.83 -5.94 4.45
C PHE A 96 13.79 -6.63 3.50
N ILE A 97 13.44 -7.88 3.17
CA ILE A 97 14.01 -8.62 2.06
C ILE A 97 12.88 -8.88 1.07
N GLU A 98 13.12 -8.66 -0.21
CA GLU A 98 12.15 -8.93 -1.27
C GLU A 98 12.73 -9.94 -2.26
N SER A 99 11.93 -10.93 -2.63
CA SER A 99 12.28 -11.91 -3.66
C SER A 99 11.07 -12.32 -4.47
N GLN A 100 11.28 -12.56 -5.76
CA GLN A 100 10.31 -13.26 -6.58
C GLN A 100 10.46 -14.76 -6.35
N SER A 101 9.35 -15.44 -6.13
CA SER A 101 9.34 -16.83 -5.70
C SER A 101 8.14 -17.57 -6.30
N LEU A 102 8.15 -18.88 -6.20
CA LEU A 102 7.02 -19.73 -6.55
C LEU A 102 6.52 -20.43 -5.29
N LEU A 103 5.23 -20.43 -5.08
CA LEU A 103 4.54 -21.22 -4.06
C LEU A 103 3.91 -22.44 -4.73
N THR A 104 4.02 -23.57 -4.07
CA THR A 104 3.46 -24.83 -4.57
C THR A 104 2.68 -25.53 -3.46
N HIS A 105 1.44 -25.91 -3.76
CA HIS A 105 0.58 -26.69 -2.87
C HIS A 105 -0.28 -27.63 -3.70
N GLN A 106 -0.31 -28.93 -3.34
CA GLN A 106 -1.12 -29.99 -4.00
C GLN A 106 -1.03 -30.03 -5.54
N GLY A 107 0.12 -29.65 -6.11
CA GLY A 107 0.35 -29.63 -7.56
C GLY A 107 0.03 -28.28 -8.24
N GLU A 108 -0.64 -27.36 -7.55
CA GLU A 108 -0.80 -25.99 -8.01
C GLU A 108 0.49 -25.19 -7.78
N VAL A 109 0.86 -24.36 -8.76
CA VAL A 109 2.07 -23.51 -8.71
C VAL A 109 1.68 -22.07 -8.96
N PHE A 110 2.10 -21.17 -8.08
CA PHE A 110 1.76 -19.77 -8.18
C PHE A 110 2.97 -18.86 -7.98
N GLY A 111 3.14 -17.89 -8.89
CA GLY A 111 4.18 -16.86 -8.76
C GLY A 111 3.82 -15.85 -7.67
N THR A 112 4.74 -15.61 -6.76
CA THR A 112 4.55 -14.69 -5.64
C THR A 112 5.74 -13.76 -5.47
N LYS A 113 5.50 -12.60 -4.92
CA LYS A 113 6.49 -11.71 -4.36
C LYS A 113 6.53 -11.96 -2.85
N ILE A 114 7.62 -12.56 -2.38
CA ILE A 114 7.80 -12.87 -0.97
C ILE A 114 8.52 -11.71 -0.27
N PHE A 115 7.99 -11.31 0.86
CA PHE A 115 8.58 -10.30 1.72
C PHE A 115 9.02 -10.94 3.04
N GLY A 116 10.33 -10.86 3.31
CA GLY A 116 10.88 -11.13 4.63
C GLY A 116 10.76 -9.86 5.48
N VAL A 117 10.03 -9.95 6.58
CA VAL A 117 9.73 -8.82 7.48
C VAL A 117 10.00 -9.17 8.93
N LEU A 118 10.20 -8.13 9.75
CA LEU A 118 10.17 -8.23 11.21
C LEU A 118 8.83 -7.65 11.68
N PRO A 119 7.92 -8.44 12.26
CA PRO A 119 6.59 -7.98 12.66
C PRO A 119 6.60 -6.71 13.52
N GLU A 120 7.58 -6.62 14.44
CA GLU A 120 7.75 -5.48 15.35
C GLU A 120 7.98 -4.14 14.60
N TYR A 121 8.76 -4.17 13.52
CA TYR A 121 9.05 -3.00 12.69
C TYR A 121 7.98 -2.79 11.62
N GLU A 122 7.48 -3.88 11.04
CA GLU A 122 6.47 -3.84 9.97
C GLU A 122 5.17 -3.16 10.42
N ALA A 123 4.77 -3.35 11.67
CA ALA A 123 3.61 -2.67 12.26
C ALA A 123 3.69 -1.13 12.21
N SER A 124 4.90 -0.56 12.13
CA SER A 124 5.09 0.89 12.03
C SER A 124 4.92 1.44 10.62
N VAL A 125 5.10 0.62 9.58
CA VAL A 125 5.12 1.06 8.18
C VAL A 125 3.94 0.52 7.37
N SER A 126 3.35 -0.59 7.78
CA SER A 126 2.28 -1.28 7.06
C SER A 126 1.06 -1.47 7.95
N VAL A 127 -0.11 -1.42 7.35
CA VAL A 127 -1.39 -1.71 8.02
C VAL A 127 -1.90 -3.12 7.72
N VAL A 128 -1.08 -3.99 7.12
CA VAL A 128 -1.49 -5.37 6.78
C VAL A 128 -2.00 -6.12 8.00
N ASN A 129 -1.44 -5.82 9.19
CA ASN A 129 -1.89 -6.42 10.45
C ASN A 129 -3.35 -6.11 10.79
N ASP A 130 -3.86 -4.93 10.40
CA ASP A 130 -5.24 -4.52 10.61
C ASP A 130 -6.22 -5.22 9.66
N PHE A 131 -5.70 -5.81 8.58
CA PHE A 131 -6.45 -6.50 7.53
C PHE A 131 -6.31 -8.02 7.56
N MET A 132 -5.83 -8.57 8.69
CA MET A 132 -5.78 -10.03 8.88
C MET A 132 -7.20 -10.58 9.01
N LEU A 133 -7.52 -11.60 8.22
CA LEU A 133 -8.77 -12.35 8.31
C LEU A 133 -8.65 -13.55 9.25
N GLN A 134 -7.49 -14.20 9.23
CA GLN A 134 -7.17 -15.37 10.05
C GLN A 134 -5.70 -15.29 10.44
N GLY A 135 -5.37 -15.75 11.64
CA GLY A 135 -4.02 -15.71 12.17
C GLY A 135 -3.52 -14.32 12.52
N SER A 136 -2.20 -14.14 12.62
CA SER A 136 -1.56 -12.86 12.95
C SER A 136 -0.19 -12.76 12.28
N MET A 137 0.25 -11.54 11.95
CA MET A 137 1.63 -11.27 11.51
C MET A 137 2.66 -11.63 12.60
N ASP A 138 2.28 -11.56 13.89
CA ASP A 138 3.17 -11.91 15.01
C ASP A 138 3.56 -13.40 15.04
N SER A 139 2.85 -14.25 14.28
CA SER A 139 3.20 -15.65 14.09
C SER A 139 4.49 -15.85 13.28
N LEU A 140 4.94 -14.82 12.57
CA LEU A 140 6.17 -14.83 11.77
C LEU A 140 7.41 -14.66 12.67
N GLN A 141 7.71 -15.68 13.45
CA GLN A 141 8.88 -15.67 14.33
C GLN A 141 10.10 -16.31 13.64
N LYS A 142 11.28 -15.96 14.11
CA LYS A 142 12.55 -16.52 13.61
C LYS A 142 12.55 -18.06 13.73
N ASN A 143 12.93 -18.73 12.64
CA ASN A 143 12.99 -20.20 12.53
C ASN A 143 11.63 -20.91 12.68
N SER A 144 10.52 -20.21 12.62
CA SER A 144 9.19 -20.83 12.66
C SER A 144 8.76 -21.36 11.30
N PHE A 145 9.36 -20.88 10.22
CA PHE A 145 8.98 -21.18 8.84
C PHE A 145 7.48 -21.02 8.60
N ASN A 146 6.94 -19.97 9.16
CA ASN A 146 5.55 -19.57 8.98
C ASN A 146 5.42 -18.61 7.80
N ILE A 147 4.28 -18.66 7.11
CA ILE A 147 3.95 -17.76 6.00
C ILE A 147 2.55 -17.19 6.15
N VAL A 148 2.42 -15.92 5.82
CA VAL A 148 1.14 -15.23 5.73
C VAL A 148 0.83 -14.95 4.27
N LEU A 149 -0.34 -15.40 3.80
CA LEU A 149 -0.79 -15.31 2.41
C LEU A 149 -1.88 -14.26 2.23
N GLY A 150 -1.94 -13.66 1.04
CA GLY A 150 -3.12 -12.93 0.63
C GLY A 150 -4.32 -13.86 0.36
N LEU A 151 -5.54 -13.39 0.62
CA LEU A 151 -6.76 -14.21 0.48
C LEU A 151 -6.92 -14.80 -0.93
N THR A 152 -6.65 -14.00 -1.96
CA THR A 152 -6.77 -14.46 -3.35
C THR A 152 -5.73 -15.54 -3.65
N GLN A 153 -4.51 -15.36 -3.17
CA GLN A 153 -3.43 -16.33 -3.31
C GLN A 153 -3.73 -17.64 -2.58
N SER A 154 -4.18 -17.56 -1.33
CA SER A 154 -4.63 -18.74 -0.54
C SER A 154 -5.70 -19.54 -1.28
N ARG A 155 -6.69 -18.88 -1.89
CA ARG A 155 -7.74 -19.53 -2.66
C ARG A 155 -7.24 -20.19 -3.95
N LEU A 156 -6.33 -19.50 -4.67
CA LEU A 156 -5.76 -20.05 -5.92
C LEU A 156 -4.88 -21.26 -5.66
N LEU A 157 -4.14 -21.27 -4.55
CA LEU A 157 -3.33 -22.42 -4.12
C LEU A 157 -4.16 -23.52 -3.47
N GLY A 158 -5.40 -23.23 -3.06
CA GLY A 158 -6.21 -24.14 -2.25
C GLY A 158 -5.62 -24.40 -0.85
N ALA A 159 -4.80 -23.47 -0.34
CA ALA A 159 -4.11 -23.59 0.93
C ALA A 159 -4.77 -22.72 2.01
N GLY A 160 -5.20 -23.32 3.10
CA GLY A 160 -5.79 -22.67 4.28
C GLY A 160 -4.82 -22.55 5.45
N LEU A 161 -5.32 -22.01 6.57
CA LEU A 161 -4.56 -21.89 7.81
C LEU A 161 -4.12 -23.28 8.32
N GLY A 162 -2.84 -23.44 8.61
CA GLY A 162 -2.23 -24.69 9.08
C GLY A 162 -1.73 -25.61 7.97
N ASP A 163 -2.04 -25.33 6.70
CA ASP A 163 -1.53 -26.13 5.59
C ASP A 163 -0.05 -25.86 5.34
N GLU A 164 0.64 -26.88 4.83
CA GLU A 164 2.04 -26.77 4.43
C GLU A 164 2.15 -26.44 2.94
N ILE A 165 2.91 -25.42 2.62
CA ILE A 165 3.20 -25.00 1.25
C ILE A 165 4.71 -24.99 0.99
N ALA A 166 5.12 -25.36 -0.20
CA ALA A 166 6.52 -25.30 -0.60
C ALA A 166 6.82 -23.94 -1.25
N LEU A 167 7.80 -23.23 -0.69
CA LEU A 167 8.36 -22.00 -1.25
C LEU A 167 9.62 -22.34 -2.04
N MET A 168 9.65 -21.96 -3.30
CA MET A 168 10.77 -22.11 -4.22
C MET A 168 11.31 -20.73 -4.60
N ILE A 169 12.57 -20.47 -4.27
CA ILE A 169 13.28 -19.26 -4.68
C ILE A 169 14.20 -19.62 -5.84
N PRO A 170 14.06 -18.97 -7.02
CA PRO A 170 14.99 -19.17 -8.12
C PRO A 170 16.38 -18.63 -7.71
N ASP A 171 17.39 -19.48 -7.75
CA ASP A 171 18.76 -19.05 -7.49
C ASP A 171 19.30 -18.34 -8.74
N VAL A 172 19.72 -17.09 -8.59
CA VAL A 172 20.28 -16.27 -9.66
C VAL A 172 21.77 -16.57 -9.88
N ASN A 173 22.41 -17.28 -8.93
CA ASN A 173 23.81 -17.63 -9.00
C ASN A 173 23.99 -18.96 -9.76
N SER A 174 24.40 -18.87 -11.01
CA SER A 174 24.76 -20.05 -11.80
C SER A 174 26.02 -20.72 -11.22
N SER A 175 25.85 -21.90 -10.67
CA SER A 175 26.96 -22.79 -10.35
C SER A 175 27.34 -23.62 -11.59
N PHE A 176 28.59 -24.05 -11.68
CA PHE A 176 29.06 -25.00 -12.70
C PHE A 176 28.22 -26.29 -12.79
N ALA A 177 27.44 -26.60 -11.75
CA ALA A 177 26.58 -27.80 -11.65
C ALA A 177 25.11 -27.55 -12.10
N GLY A 178 24.76 -26.33 -12.55
CA GLY A 178 23.40 -25.96 -12.97
C GLY A 178 22.65 -25.08 -11.95
N TYR A 179 21.39 -24.75 -12.30
CA TYR A 179 20.49 -23.99 -11.43
C TYR A 179 19.77 -24.94 -10.47
N PHE A 180 20.04 -24.82 -9.19
CA PHE A 180 19.30 -25.53 -8.16
C PHE A 180 18.42 -24.55 -7.39
N PRO A 181 17.09 -24.55 -7.64
CA PRO A 181 16.19 -23.69 -6.88
C PRO A 181 16.20 -24.11 -5.41
N ARG A 182 16.17 -23.15 -4.51
CA ARG A 182 16.08 -23.40 -3.09
C ARG A 182 14.63 -23.64 -2.71
N LEU A 183 14.35 -24.78 -2.16
CA LEU A 183 13.01 -25.20 -1.77
C LEU A 183 12.93 -25.35 -0.25
N LYS A 184 11.89 -24.80 0.36
CA LYS A 184 11.60 -24.96 1.78
C LYS A 184 10.09 -24.98 2.00
N THR A 185 9.65 -25.85 2.92
CA THR A 185 8.25 -25.91 3.34
C THR A 185 7.98 -24.87 4.43
N PHE A 186 6.85 -24.19 4.29
CA PHE A 186 6.32 -23.21 5.24
C PHE A 186 4.90 -23.60 5.65
N THR A 187 4.54 -23.28 6.88
CA THR A 187 3.17 -23.47 7.39
C THR A 187 2.39 -22.16 7.26
N VAL A 188 1.20 -22.21 6.67
CA VAL A 188 0.32 -21.05 6.57
C VAL A 188 -0.18 -20.67 7.96
N SER A 189 0.30 -19.56 8.50
CA SER A 189 -0.01 -19.07 9.84
C SER A 189 -0.97 -17.88 9.85
N GLY A 190 -1.29 -17.33 8.67
CA GLY A 190 -2.23 -16.24 8.55
C GLY A 190 -2.67 -15.98 7.12
N ILE A 191 -3.84 -15.35 6.99
CA ILE A 191 -4.42 -14.93 5.73
C ILE A 191 -4.90 -13.49 5.88
N PHE A 192 -4.45 -12.60 5.00
CA PHE A 192 -4.85 -11.19 4.99
C PHE A 192 -5.68 -10.84 3.75
N ARG A 193 -6.45 -9.75 3.85
CA ARG A 193 -7.20 -9.17 2.74
C ARG A 193 -7.22 -7.65 2.83
N VAL A 194 -6.41 -7.00 2.05
CA VAL A 194 -6.37 -5.54 1.95
C VAL A 194 -7.49 -4.99 1.06
N GLY A 195 -7.95 -5.78 0.11
CA GLY A 195 -8.96 -5.39 -0.87
C GLY A 195 -8.38 -4.85 -2.17
N SER A 196 -7.06 -4.90 -2.34
CA SER A 196 -6.39 -4.70 -3.63
C SER A 196 -6.12 -6.06 -4.26
N PRO A 197 -6.73 -6.37 -5.42
CA PRO A 197 -6.55 -7.67 -6.07
C PRO A 197 -5.07 -8.02 -6.29
N ASP A 198 -4.26 -7.05 -6.69
CA ASP A 198 -2.83 -7.27 -6.95
C ASP A 198 -2.07 -7.64 -5.66
N LEU A 199 -2.33 -6.94 -4.55
CA LEU A 199 -1.67 -7.21 -3.27
C LEU A 199 -2.13 -8.54 -2.66
N ASP A 200 -3.44 -8.79 -2.69
CA ASP A 200 -4.05 -10.00 -2.14
C ASP A 200 -3.72 -11.27 -2.96
N GLN A 201 -3.24 -11.10 -4.21
CA GLN A 201 -2.88 -12.20 -5.10
C GLN A 201 -1.38 -12.46 -5.15
N THR A 202 -0.56 -11.41 -5.13
CA THR A 202 0.88 -11.55 -5.44
C THR A 202 1.78 -11.52 -4.23
N ASN A 203 1.34 -10.97 -3.10
CA ASN A 203 2.21 -10.75 -1.95
C ASN A 203 2.04 -11.82 -0.87
N ALA A 204 3.17 -12.28 -0.33
CA ALA A 204 3.21 -13.14 0.85
C ALA A 204 4.32 -12.66 1.80
N PHE A 205 4.14 -12.93 3.09
CA PHE A 205 5.05 -12.47 4.14
C PHE A 205 5.61 -13.66 4.92
N ILE A 206 6.91 -13.63 5.19
CA ILE A 206 7.61 -14.57 6.08
C ILE A 206 8.54 -13.80 7.01
N ASN A 207 9.13 -14.48 8.00
CA ASN A 207 10.14 -13.84 8.83
C ASN A 207 11.40 -13.49 8.01
N ILE A 208 11.99 -12.31 8.24
CA ILE A 208 13.17 -11.84 7.50
C ILE A 208 14.37 -12.77 7.67
N ASN A 209 14.54 -13.36 8.86
CA ASN A 209 15.66 -14.28 9.12
C ASN A 209 15.49 -15.59 8.33
N ASP A 210 14.25 -16.09 8.18
CA ASP A 210 13.97 -17.31 7.43
C ASP A 210 14.22 -17.09 5.94
N LEU A 211 13.86 -15.91 5.40
CA LEU A 211 14.15 -15.55 4.01
C LEU A 211 15.65 -15.30 3.80
N SER A 212 16.32 -14.60 4.72
CA SER A 212 17.77 -14.38 4.69
C SER A 212 18.54 -15.69 4.66
N LEU A 213 18.12 -16.67 5.47
CA LEU A 213 18.71 -18.03 5.47
C LEU A 213 18.55 -18.69 4.11
N LEU A 214 17.35 -18.64 3.51
CA LEU A 214 17.08 -19.23 2.21
C LEU A 214 17.87 -18.56 1.09
N MET A 215 18.05 -17.24 1.14
CA MET A 215 18.78 -16.49 0.13
C MET A 215 20.31 -16.43 0.39
N SER A 216 20.78 -16.92 1.56
CA SER A 216 22.18 -16.82 2.01
C SER A 216 22.67 -15.37 2.03
N LEU A 217 21.88 -14.49 2.61
CA LEU A 217 22.17 -13.06 2.69
C LEU A 217 22.97 -12.66 3.93
N ASP A 218 23.25 -13.59 4.86
CA ASP A 218 24.07 -13.33 6.06
C ASP A 218 23.64 -12.08 6.83
N GLU A 219 22.34 -12.01 7.20
CA GLU A 219 21.71 -10.87 7.93
C GLU A 219 21.61 -9.55 7.14
N LYS A 220 21.99 -9.53 5.85
CA LYS A 220 21.79 -8.38 4.98
C LYS A 220 20.33 -8.25 4.57
N VAL A 221 19.90 -7.02 4.28
CA VAL A 221 18.54 -6.72 3.85
C VAL A 221 18.53 -6.15 2.43
N THR A 222 17.42 -6.28 1.72
CA THR A 222 17.25 -5.65 0.40
C THR A 222 17.13 -4.14 0.53
N GLY A 223 16.47 -3.68 1.61
CA GLY A 223 16.25 -2.26 1.83
C GLY A 223 15.50 -1.96 3.12
N LEU A 224 15.16 -0.70 3.27
CA LEU A 224 14.34 -0.15 4.35
C LEU A 224 13.08 0.46 3.76
N ARG A 225 11.92 0.11 4.33
CA ARG A 225 10.62 0.73 4.03
C ARG A 225 10.42 1.91 4.95
N LEU A 226 9.87 2.99 4.40
CA LEU A 226 9.65 4.24 5.10
C LEU A 226 8.18 4.61 5.06
N LYS A 227 7.67 5.10 6.17
CA LYS A 227 6.36 5.73 6.28
C LYS A 227 6.53 7.17 6.72
N PHE A 228 5.91 8.08 5.99
CA PHE A 228 5.90 9.51 6.28
C PHE A 228 4.54 9.93 6.84
N ASP A 229 4.52 11.03 7.57
CA ASP A 229 3.28 11.66 8.02
C ASP A 229 2.44 12.12 6.81
N ASP A 230 3.08 12.67 5.77
CA ASP A 230 2.45 13.06 4.51
C ASP A 230 3.14 12.38 3.32
N LEU A 231 2.34 11.71 2.49
CA LEU A 231 2.81 11.00 1.29
C LEU A 231 3.55 11.91 0.30
N PHE A 232 3.15 13.19 0.22
CA PHE A 232 3.77 14.16 -0.69
C PHE A 232 5.18 14.58 -0.26
N LYS A 233 5.53 14.40 1.01
CA LYS A 233 6.87 14.68 1.53
C LYS A 233 7.91 13.68 1.04
N ALA A 234 7.50 12.45 0.73
CA ALA A 234 8.38 11.45 0.13
C ALA A 234 8.98 11.93 -1.22
N CYS A 235 8.22 12.71 -2.01
CA CYS A 235 8.72 13.32 -3.25
C CYS A 235 9.80 14.38 -3.01
N LEU A 236 9.74 15.12 -1.90
CA LEU A 236 10.71 16.16 -1.58
C LEU A 236 12.07 15.56 -1.18
N LEU A 237 12.05 14.42 -0.50
CA LEU A 237 13.28 13.71 -0.12
C LEU A 237 14.04 13.21 -1.37
N TYR A 238 13.31 12.68 -2.35
CA TYR A 238 13.89 12.20 -3.61
C TYR A 238 14.52 13.34 -4.44
N THR A 239 13.91 14.52 -4.44
CA THR A 239 14.45 15.68 -5.18
C THR A 239 15.67 16.30 -4.51
N SER A 240 15.81 16.23 -3.19
CA SER A 240 16.99 16.73 -2.48
C SER A 240 18.22 15.83 -2.69
N ASP A 241 18.02 14.51 -2.72
CA ASP A 241 19.09 13.54 -2.95
C ASP A 241 19.60 13.59 -4.40
N ALA A 242 18.69 13.75 -5.37
CA ALA A 242 19.05 13.93 -6.79
C ALA A 242 19.78 15.26 -7.06
N ALA A 243 19.59 16.29 -6.24
CA ALA A 243 20.30 17.56 -6.35
C ALA A 243 21.73 17.49 -5.80
N ASP A 244 21.98 16.64 -4.79
CA ASP A 244 23.30 16.45 -4.19
C ASP A 244 24.22 15.55 -5.05
N GLU A 245 23.67 14.58 -5.80
CA GLU A 245 24.46 13.75 -6.74
C GLU A 245 24.94 14.52 -8.00
N GLY A 246 24.34 15.66 -8.31
CA GLY A 246 24.72 16.53 -9.44
C GLY A 246 25.97 17.39 -9.22
N VAL A 247 26.61 17.34 -8.06
CA VAL A 247 27.76 18.19 -7.67
C VAL A 247 29.06 17.41 -7.42
N ARG A 248 29.14 16.15 -7.87
CA ARG A 248 30.41 15.39 -7.83
C ARG A 248 30.83 14.93 -9.20
#